data_2b5cdf65d9565f9dacc9ee7155189a20
#
_entry.id   2b5cdf65d9565f9dacc9ee7155189a20
#
_cell.length_a   1.000
_cell.length_b   1.000
_cell.length_c   1.000
_cell.angle_alpha   90.00
_cell.angle_beta   90.00
_cell.angle_gamma   90.00
#
_symmetry.space_group_name_H-M   'P 1'
#
loop_
_entity.id
_entity.type
_entity.pdbx_description
1 polymer ?
#
loop_
_entity_poly.entity_id
_entity_poly.type
_entity_poly.pdbx_seq_one_letter_code
_entity_poly.pdbx_strand_id
1 'polypeptide(L)'
;MIQFKYIIQISAIMLLFTSALWAQPSGNEILDRIDANMSSDTRYVKSKMVIHGPRSSRTVESESWTEGTDSFTEYLAPAREKGTKMLKLEDKLWIFSPTTDRTIQISGHMLRQSVMGSDLSYEDMMDDRKLSDVYDAVVVDSESIGETDCWIVEMTTITEDVAYQMRKLWVDKSRYIPLKEELYAKSGKLLKKTELSNITKHGSRWYPGKITFKDMLKQGAGTEFIVDEIIFDVEIPEHVLSKASLR
;
A
#
# COMPACT_ATOMS: atom_id res chain seq x y z
N MET A 1 56.26 68.72 9.53
CA MET A 1 55.11 68.57 8.60
C MET A 1 54.97 67.09 8.32
N ILE A 2 54.14 66.43 9.13
CA ILE A 2 54.02 64.99 9.15
C ILE A 2 52.66 64.65 8.54
N GLN A 3 52.72 63.91 7.42
CA GLN A 3 51.54 63.42 6.76
C GLN A 3 51.14 62.08 7.37
N PHE A 4 49.92 61.96 8.00
CA PHE A 4 49.29 60.72 8.45
C PHE A 4 48.61 60.08 7.26
N LYS A 5 49.06 58.87 6.85
CA LYS A 5 48.34 57.98 5.92
C LYS A 5 47.38 57.12 6.71
N TYR A 6 46.08 57.30 6.52
CA TYR A 6 45.05 56.37 7.02
C TYR A 6 44.98 55.15 6.10
N ILE A 7 45.35 54.00 6.66
CA ILE A 7 45.13 52.71 6.03
C ILE A 7 43.74 52.24 6.43
N ILE A 8 42.78 52.29 5.53
CA ILE A 8 41.44 51.68 5.71
C ILE A 8 41.58 50.20 5.42
N GLN A 9 41.55 49.36 6.47
CA GLN A 9 41.38 47.91 6.35
C GLN A 9 39.90 47.62 6.12
N ILE A 10 39.53 47.24 4.89
CA ILE A 10 38.23 46.69 4.54
C ILE A 10 38.28 45.22 4.90
N SER A 11 37.78 44.83 6.06
CA SER A 11 37.50 43.43 6.42
C SER A 11 36.32 42.95 5.64
N ALA A 12 36.57 42.21 4.58
CA ALA A 12 35.49 41.45 3.88
C ALA A 12 35.05 40.30 4.74
N ILE A 13 33.91 40.46 5.41
CA ILE A 13 33.22 39.37 6.12
C ILE A 13 32.56 38.50 5.02
N MET A 14 33.25 37.41 4.67
CA MET A 14 32.72 36.39 3.77
C MET A 14 31.69 35.57 4.57
N LEU A 15 30.40 35.92 4.48
CA LEU A 15 29.28 35.13 5.00
C LEU A 15 29.24 33.82 4.21
N LEU A 16 29.79 32.77 4.78
CA LEU A 16 29.57 31.39 4.34
C LEU A 16 28.14 31.02 4.64
N PHE A 17 27.23 31.21 3.66
CA PHE A 17 25.94 30.55 3.65
C PHE A 17 26.23 29.07 3.47
N THR A 18 26.35 28.34 4.60
CA THR A 18 26.22 26.89 4.59
C THR A 18 24.74 26.58 4.33
N SER A 19 24.35 26.51 3.06
CA SER A 19 23.12 25.81 2.71
C SER A 19 23.28 24.39 3.23
N ALA A 20 22.58 24.07 4.32
CA ALA A 20 22.39 22.70 4.70
C ALA A 20 21.68 22.03 3.52
N LEU A 21 22.44 21.37 2.67
CA LEU A 21 21.89 20.41 1.72
C LEU A 21 21.22 19.32 2.57
N TRP A 22 19.93 19.44 2.73
CA TRP A 22 19.16 18.32 3.22
C TRP A 22 19.33 17.23 2.18
N ALA A 23 20.14 16.24 2.52
CA ALA A 23 20.36 15.11 1.63
C ALA A 23 19.01 14.49 1.34
N GLN A 24 18.72 14.31 0.06
CA GLN A 24 17.52 13.58 -0.36
C GLN A 24 17.55 12.20 0.31
N PRO A 25 16.44 11.71 0.92
CA PRO A 25 16.42 10.38 1.50
C PRO A 25 16.68 9.33 0.43
N SER A 26 17.36 8.26 0.79
CA SER A 26 17.54 7.11 -0.09
C SER A 26 16.20 6.43 -0.39
N GLY A 27 16.13 5.64 -1.45
CA GLY A 27 14.93 4.87 -1.78
C GLY A 27 14.51 3.95 -0.63
N ASN A 28 15.46 3.26 0.01
CA ASN A 28 15.18 2.35 1.13
C ASN A 28 14.69 3.10 2.38
N GLU A 29 15.24 4.27 2.71
CA GLU A 29 14.70 5.11 3.79
C GLU A 29 13.26 5.56 3.51
N ILE A 30 12.89 5.78 2.25
CA ILE A 30 11.51 6.08 1.85
C ILE A 30 10.62 4.86 2.07
N LEU A 31 11.07 3.63 1.72
CA LEU A 31 10.31 2.42 1.98
C LEU A 31 10.05 2.21 3.47
N ASP A 32 11.05 2.38 4.33
CA ASP A 32 10.89 2.26 5.78
C ASP A 32 9.80 3.23 6.32
N ARG A 33 9.73 4.43 5.76
CA ARG A 33 8.71 5.41 6.13
C ARG A 33 7.32 5.07 5.60
N ILE A 34 7.24 4.50 4.40
CA ILE A 34 5.97 3.98 3.85
C ILE A 34 5.47 2.84 4.74
N ASP A 35 6.34 1.89 5.08
CA ASP A 35 6.00 0.75 5.93
C ASP A 35 5.55 1.22 7.32
N ALA A 36 6.21 2.22 7.90
CA ALA A 36 5.79 2.81 9.18
C ALA A 36 4.38 3.43 9.14
N ASN A 37 3.92 3.91 7.99
CA ASN A 37 2.57 4.42 7.79
C ASN A 37 1.56 3.28 7.55
N MET A 38 1.91 2.33 6.67
CA MET A 38 0.97 1.35 6.10
C MET A 38 0.87 0.06 6.91
N SER A 39 1.91 -0.30 7.67
CA SER A 39 1.97 -1.52 8.47
C SER A 39 1.66 -1.25 9.94
N SER A 40 1.10 -2.24 10.62
CA SER A 40 0.89 -2.28 12.07
C SER A 40 0.92 -3.72 12.56
N ASP A 41 1.18 -3.93 13.84
CA ASP A 41 1.20 -5.29 14.41
C ASP A 41 -0.20 -5.90 14.34
N THR A 42 -1.22 -5.12 14.72
CA THR A 42 -2.62 -5.52 14.59
C THR A 42 -3.47 -4.41 13.96
N ARG A 43 -4.54 -4.80 13.28
CA ARG A 43 -5.43 -3.86 12.59
C ARG A 43 -6.82 -4.43 12.40
N TYR A 44 -7.84 -3.60 12.64
CA TYR A 44 -9.21 -3.82 12.20
C TYR A 44 -9.57 -2.83 11.10
N VAL A 45 -10.24 -3.29 10.06
CA VAL A 45 -10.71 -2.45 8.95
C VAL A 45 -12.13 -2.84 8.58
N LYS A 46 -13.01 -1.84 8.50
CA LYS A 46 -14.31 -1.96 7.84
C LYS A 46 -14.25 -1.23 6.51
N SER A 47 -14.66 -1.90 5.44
CA SER A 47 -14.42 -1.39 4.09
C SER A 47 -15.52 -1.75 3.11
N LYS A 48 -15.52 -1.01 1.99
CA LYS A 48 -16.33 -1.29 0.80
C LYS A 48 -15.41 -1.46 -0.40
N MET A 49 -15.65 -2.50 -1.16
CA MET A 49 -15.01 -2.71 -2.44
C MET A 49 -16.04 -2.47 -3.56
N VAL A 50 -15.85 -1.38 -4.32
CA VAL A 50 -16.70 -1.05 -5.47
C VAL A 50 -16.03 -1.54 -6.74
N ILE A 51 -16.59 -2.55 -7.36
CA ILE A 51 -16.06 -3.20 -8.56
C ILE A 51 -16.76 -2.62 -9.77
N HIS A 52 -16.03 -1.88 -10.60
CA HIS A 52 -16.54 -1.23 -11.80
C HIS A 52 -16.40 -2.14 -13.03
N GLY A 53 -17.43 -2.93 -13.29
CA GLY A 53 -17.48 -3.74 -14.50
C GLY A 53 -17.84 -2.91 -15.75
N PRO A 54 -17.79 -3.53 -16.97
CA PRO A 54 -18.04 -2.83 -18.22
C PRO A 54 -19.45 -2.26 -18.38
N ARG A 55 -20.45 -2.81 -17.65
CA ARG A 55 -21.87 -2.45 -17.77
C ARG A 55 -22.50 -2.01 -16.48
N SER A 56 -21.99 -2.43 -15.35
CA SER A 56 -22.55 -2.14 -14.03
C SER A 56 -21.46 -2.20 -12.98
N SER A 57 -21.64 -1.45 -11.90
CA SER A 57 -20.82 -1.54 -10.70
C SER A 57 -21.54 -2.33 -9.62
N ARG A 58 -20.79 -2.99 -8.76
CA ARG A 58 -21.31 -3.65 -7.58
C ARG A 58 -20.45 -3.34 -6.37
N THR A 59 -21.05 -3.27 -5.21
CA THR A 59 -20.36 -3.02 -3.94
C THR A 59 -20.39 -4.28 -3.09
N VAL A 60 -19.23 -4.58 -2.50
CA VAL A 60 -19.06 -5.64 -1.50
C VAL A 60 -18.57 -4.97 -0.23
N GLU A 61 -19.27 -5.23 0.88
CA GLU A 61 -18.88 -4.70 2.20
C GLU A 61 -18.22 -5.82 3.01
N SER A 62 -17.20 -5.47 3.77
CA SER A 62 -16.45 -6.44 4.59
C SER A 62 -15.87 -5.77 5.83
N GLU A 63 -15.57 -6.62 6.81
CA GLU A 63 -14.71 -6.29 7.93
C GLU A 63 -13.55 -7.28 7.98
N SER A 64 -12.39 -6.81 8.43
CA SER A 64 -11.18 -7.62 8.48
C SER A 64 -10.34 -7.32 9.71
N TRP A 65 -9.69 -8.34 10.22
CA TRP A 65 -8.69 -8.31 11.29
C TRP A 65 -7.37 -8.83 10.74
N THR A 66 -6.29 -8.17 11.09
CA THR A 66 -4.94 -8.55 10.66
C THR A 66 -4.01 -8.50 11.85
N GLU A 67 -3.17 -9.52 12.03
CA GLU A 67 -2.08 -9.58 12.99
C GLU A 67 -0.84 -10.16 12.31
N GLY A 68 0.20 -9.34 12.18
CA GLY A 68 1.38 -9.70 11.40
C GLY A 68 1.02 -10.09 9.97
N THR A 69 1.25 -11.35 9.61
CA THR A 69 0.91 -11.92 8.29
C THR A 69 -0.44 -12.64 8.25
N ASP A 70 -1.10 -12.79 9.39
CA ASP A 70 -2.36 -13.49 9.50
C ASP A 70 -3.53 -12.51 9.35
N SER A 71 -4.60 -12.94 8.67
CA SER A 71 -5.77 -12.10 8.51
C SER A 71 -7.06 -12.92 8.40
N PHE A 72 -8.14 -12.32 8.91
CA PHE A 72 -9.49 -12.83 8.75
C PHE A 72 -10.37 -11.74 8.18
N THR A 73 -11.17 -12.09 7.18
CA THR A 73 -12.15 -11.18 6.55
C THR A 73 -13.51 -11.84 6.49
N GLU A 74 -14.55 -11.13 6.92
CA GLU A 74 -15.93 -11.53 6.72
C GLU A 74 -16.65 -10.54 5.80
N TYR A 75 -17.37 -11.08 4.82
CA TYR A 75 -18.17 -10.29 3.88
C TYR A 75 -19.57 -10.08 4.44
N LEU A 76 -20.00 -8.82 4.54
CA LEU A 76 -21.24 -8.39 5.18
C LEU A 76 -22.36 -8.13 4.18
N ALA A 77 -22.02 -7.71 2.97
CA ALA A 77 -22.93 -7.39 1.88
C ALA A 77 -22.25 -7.56 0.50
N PRO A 78 -23.04 -7.75 -0.58
CA PRO A 78 -24.49 -7.94 -0.64
C PRO A 78 -24.93 -9.30 -0.11
N ALA A 79 -26.23 -9.55 -0.05
CA ALA A 79 -26.79 -10.80 0.49
C ALA A 79 -26.20 -12.08 -0.10
N ARG A 80 -25.78 -12.04 -1.37
CA ARG A 80 -25.13 -13.15 -2.06
C ARG A 80 -23.75 -13.49 -1.50
N GLU A 81 -23.01 -12.49 -1.01
CA GLU A 81 -21.63 -12.64 -0.51
C GLU A 81 -21.61 -12.72 1.04
N LYS A 82 -22.72 -12.33 1.70
CA LYS A 82 -22.82 -12.25 3.15
C LYS A 82 -22.50 -13.57 3.83
N GLY A 83 -21.62 -13.50 4.83
CA GLY A 83 -21.15 -14.67 5.59
C GLY A 83 -20.07 -15.48 4.87
N THR A 84 -19.64 -15.09 3.66
CA THR A 84 -18.39 -15.61 3.09
C THR A 84 -17.24 -15.14 3.95
N LYS A 85 -16.35 -16.04 4.32
CA LYS A 85 -15.21 -15.76 5.17
C LYS A 85 -13.92 -16.13 4.49
N MET A 86 -12.89 -15.35 4.71
CA MET A 86 -11.55 -15.59 4.19
C MET A 86 -10.57 -15.55 5.36
N LEU A 87 -9.78 -16.59 5.50
CA LEU A 87 -8.76 -16.73 6.53
C LEU A 87 -7.41 -16.98 5.89
N LYS A 88 -6.45 -16.12 6.17
CA LYS A 88 -5.05 -16.30 5.86
C LYS A 88 -4.29 -16.59 7.14
N LEU A 89 -3.54 -17.68 7.17
CA LEU A 89 -2.59 -17.99 8.22
C LEU A 89 -1.25 -18.29 7.56
N GLU A 90 -0.26 -17.49 7.86
CA GLU A 90 1.06 -17.54 7.22
C GLU A 90 0.95 -17.52 5.67
N ASP A 91 1.32 -18.62 5.01
CA ASP A 91 1.32 -18.80 3.56
C ASP A 91 0.05 -19.48 3.00
N LYS A 92 -0.96 -19.73 3.84
CA LYS A 92 -2.16 -20.49 3.47
C LYS A 92 -3.42 -19.64 3.54
N LEU A 93 -4.24 -19.74 2.51
CA LEU A 93 -5.50 -19.03 2.39
C LEU A 93 -6.66 -20.01 2.29
N TRP A 94 -7.68 -19.80 3.12
CA TRP A 94 -8.95 -20.56 3.07
C TRP A 94 -10.12 -19.62 2.85
N ILE A 95 -11.11 -20.11 2.12
CA ILE A 95 -12.38 -19.43 1.91
C ILE A 95 -13.50 -20.37 2.34
N PHE A 96 -14.35 -19.90 3.23
CA PHE A 96 -15.63 -20.53 3.56
C PHE A 96 -16.74 -19.87 2.76
N SER A 97 -17.59 -20.70 2.15
CA SER A 97 -18.79 -20.25 1.42
C SER A 97 -20.04 -20.75 2.17
N PRO A 98 -20.85 -19.84 2.72
CA PRO A 98 -22.09 -20.22 3.42
C PRO A 98 -23.12 -20.84 2.48
N THR A 99 -23.11 -20.50 1.19
CA THR A 99 -24.04 -21.05 0.19
C THR A 99 -23.83 -22.54 -0.04
N THR A 100 -22.60 -23.02 0.07
CA THR A 100 -22.24 -24.43 -0.16
C THR A 100 -21.87 -25.17 1.11
N ASP A 101 -21.78 -24.45 2.23
CA ASP A 101 -21.27 -24.94 3.53
C ASP A 101 -19.89 -25.62 3.40
N ARG A 102 -19.01 -25.03 2.58
CA ARG A 102 -17.69 -25.59 2.29
C ARG A 102 -16.57 -24.60 2.56
N THR A 103 -15.50 -25.11 3.14
CA THR A 103 -14.22 -24.43 3.22
C THR A 103 -13.28 -25.03 2.17
N ILE A 104 -12.68 -24.18 1.36
CA ILE A 104 -11.67 -24.55 0.36
C ILE A 104 -10.38 -23.81 0.62
N GLN A 105 -9.26 -24.48 0.41
CA GLN A 105 -7.94 -23.82 0.42
C GLN A 105 -7.65 -23.29 -0.98
N ILE A 106 -7.28 -22.00 -1.06
CA ILE A 106 -6.85 -21.35 -2.28
C ILE A 106 -5.34 -21.53 -2.40
N SER A 107 -4.87 -22.15 -3.46
CA SER A 107 -3.44 -22.43 -3.66
C SER A 107 -3.08 -22.54 -5.14
N GLY A 108 -1.78 -22.46 -5.45
CA GLY A 108 -1.26 -22.59 -6.80
C GLY A 108 -1.88 -21.59 -7.78
N HIS A 109 -2.37 -22.05 -8.93
CA HIS A 109 -2.97 -21.18 -9.94
C HIS A 109 -4.25 -20.45 -9.47
N MET A 110 -4.92 -20.94 -8.42
CA MET A 110 -6.11 -20.27 -7.87
C MET A 110 -5.77 -18.92 -7.23
N LEU A 111 -4.55 -18.75 -6.72
CA LEU A 111 -4.09 -17.46 -6.15
C LEU A 111 -4.15 -16.32 -7.16
N ARG A 112 -4.00 -16.61 -8.46
CA ARG A 112 -4.09 -15.61 -9.53
C ARG A 112 -5.52 -15.25 -9.93
N GLN A 113 -6.52 -15.93 -9.38
CA GLN A 113 -7.91 -15.60 -9.64
C GLN A 113 -8.30 -14.31 -8.91
N SER A 114 -9.28 -13.62 -9.48
CA SER A 114 -9.80 -12.37 -8.91
C SER A 114 -10.62 -12.61 -7.65
N VAL A 115 -10.35 -11.84 -6.62
CA VAL A 115 -11.18 -11.78 -5.41
C VAL A 115 -12.52 -11.17 -5.79
N MET A 116 -13.61 -11.91 -5.64
CA MET A 116 -14.97 -11.45 -5.97
C MET A 116 -15.09 -10.84 -7.38
N GLY A 117 -14.23 -11.20 -8.34
CA GLY A 117 -14.21 -10.64 -9.69
C GLY A 117 -13.69 -9.20 -9.78
N SER A 118 -13.04 -8.69 -8.75
CA SER A 118 -12.37 -7.38 -8.69
C SER A 118 -11.08 -7.35 -9.51
N ASP A 119 -10.39 -6.22 -9.51
CA ASP A 119 -9.04 -6.06 -10.07
C ASP A 119 -7.93 -6.58 -9.13
N LEU A 120 -8.30 -7.04 -7.93
CA LEU A 120 -7.41 -7.72 -6.99
C LEU A 120 -7.44 -9.24 -7.22
N SER A 121 -6.30 -9.89 -7.12
CA SER A 121 -6.17 -11.35 -7.06
C SER A 121 -6.04 -11.82 -5.60
N TYR A 122 -6.23 -13.11 -5.36
CA TYR A 122 -5.91 -13.69 -4.05
C TYR A 122 -4.42 -13.56 -3.72
N GLU A 123 -3.53 -13.56 -4.73
CA GLU A 123 -2.10 -13.33 -4.56
C GLU A 123 -1.80 -11.93 -4.02
N ASP A 124 -2.55 -10.90 -4.46
CA ASP A 124 -2.45 -9.55 -3.90
C ASP A 124 -2.89 -9.50 -2.43
N MET A 125 -3.87 -10.31 -2.04
CA MET A 125 -4.36 -10.40 -0.66
C MET A 125 -3.43 -11.21 0.26
N MET A 126 -2.49 -11.94 -0.32
CA MET A 126 -1.50 -12.73 0.41
C MET A 126 -0.25 -11.92 0.78
N ASP A 127 0.03 -10.82 0.07
CA ASP A 127 1.26 -10.07 0.24
C ASP A 127 1.09 -8.93 1.26
N ASP A 128 1.29 -9.26 2.55
CA ASP A 128 1.26 -8.30 3.67
C ASP A 128 2.68 -7.97 4.18
N ARG A 129 3.71 -8.38 3.45
CA ARG A 129 5.11 -8.10 3.81
C ARG A 129 5.39 -6.60 3.69
N LYS A 130 6.29 -6.11 4.52
CA LYS A 130 6.83 -4.77 4.39
C LYS A 130 7.55 -4.63 3.05
N LEU A 131 7.41 -3.46 2.42
CA LEU A 131 8.09 -3.21 1.15
C LEU A 131 9.61 -3.28 1.31
N SER A 132 10.13 -2.79 2.43
CA SER A 132 11.56 -2.80 2.75
C SER A 132 12.14 -4.22 2.94
N ASP A 133 11.31 -5.23 3.28
CA ASP A 133 11.74 -6.62 3.41
C ASP A 133 11.85 -7.34 2.05
N VAL A 134 11.20 -6.78 1.02
CA VAL A 134 10.99 -7.46 -0.27
C VAL A 134 11.69 -6.77 -1.44
N TYR A 135 11.92 -5.46 -1.34
CA TYR A 135 12.43 -4.64 -2.43
C TYR A 135 13.63 -3.79 -2.02
N ASP A 136 14.58 -3.65 -2.94
CA ASP A 136 15.51 -2.54 -2.98
C ASP A 136 14.91 -1.39 -3.77
N ALA A 137 15.16 -0.15 -3.31
CA ALA A 137 14.55 1.04 -3.87
C ALA A 137 15.57 2.13 -4.20
N VAL A 138 15.35 2.81 -5.34
CA VAL A 138 16.14 3.94 -5.79
C VAL A 138 15.21 5.10 -6.13
N VAL A 139 15.52 6.30 -5.66
CA VAL A 139 14.86 7.53 -6.11
C VAL A 139 15.45 7.90 -7.47
N VAL A 140 14.61 7.89 -8.49
CA VAL A 140 15.04 8.13 -9.89
C VAL A 140 14.67 9.52 -10.38
N ASP A 141 13.62 10.16 -9.82
CA ASP A 141 13.14 11.46 -10.25
C ASP A 141 12.20 12.07 -9.20
N SER A 142 11.60 13.22 -9.54
CA SER A 142 10.54 13.89 -8.78
C SER A 142 9.50 14.44 -9.73
N GLU A 143 8.23 14.29 -9.35
CA GLU A 143 7.07 14.77 -10.12
C GLU A 143 5.98 15.27 -9.16
N SER A 144 5.20 16.26 -9.56
CA SER A 144 4.06 16.71 -8.77
C SER A 144 2.77 16.04 -9.26
N ILE A 145 1.99 15.47 -8.34
CA ILE A 145 0.63 14.99 -8.60
C ILE A 145 -0.34 16.03 -8.03
N GLY A 146 -0.98 16.80 -8.89
CA GLY A 146 -1.73 17.99 -8.47
C GLY A 146 -0.81 18.98 -7.77
N GLU A 147 -1.11 19.35 -6.53
CA GLU A 147 -0.30 20.24 -5.70
C GLU A 147 0.70 19.51 -4.79
N THR A 148 0.83 18.19 -4.91
CA THR A 148 1.67 17.38 -4.03
C THR A 148 2.96 17.00 -4.73
N ASP A 149 4.09 17.43 -4.19
CA ASP A 149 5.42 17.02 -4.65
C ASP A 149 5.72 15.58 -4.25
N CYS A 150 6.10 14.75 -5.22
CA CYS A 150 6.40 13.36 -5.03
C CYS A 150 7.84 13.03 -5.44
N TRP A 151 8.45 12.08 -4.74
CA TRP A 151 9.57 11.33 -5.29
C TRP A 151 9.05 10.25 -6.22
N ILE A 152 9.77 10.00 -7.31
CA ILE A 152 9.60 8.79 -8.12
C ILE A 152 10.61 7.76 -7.63
N VAL A 153 10.08 6.65 -7.07
CA VAL A 153 10.88 5.57 -6.51
C VAL A 153 10.69 4.32 -7.36
N GLU A 154 11.77 3.81 -7.92
CA GLU A 154 11.77 2.51 -8.59
C GLU A 154 12.27 1.43 -7.63
N MET A 155 11.57 0.31 -7.61
CA MET A 155 11.80 -0.80 -6.69
C MET A 155 12.00 -2.07 -7.49
N THR A 156 13.01 -2.84 -7.11
CA THR A 156 13.31 -4.17 -7.68
C THR A 156 13.31 -5.19 -6.55
N THR A 157 12.65 -6.32 -6.74
CA THR A 157 12.59 -7.35 -5.71
C THR A 157 13.97 -7.93 -5.40
N ILE A 158 14.19 -8.19 -4.12
CA ILE A 158 15.35 -8.93 -3.60
C ILE A 158 15.00 -10.39 -3.29
N THR A 159 13.75 -10.82 -3.55
CA THR A 159 13.26 -12.19 -3.35
C THR A 159 12.64 -12.72 -4.64
N GLU A 160 12.53 -14.06 -4.78
CA GLU A 160 11.93 -14.69 -5.97
C GLU A 160 10.41 -14.86 -5.84
N ASP A 161 9.91 -14.94 -4.62
CA ASP A 161 8.50 -15.24 -4.32
C ASP A 161 7.68 -13.95 -4.18
N VAL A 162 7.44 -13.29 -5.32
CA VAL A 162 6.65 -12.05 -5.40
C VAL A 162 5.79 -12.05 -6.66
N ALA A 163 4.60 -11.46 -6.55
CA ALA A 163 3.71 -11.26 -7.70
C ALA A 163 4.28 -10.24 -8.71
N TYR A 164 5.01 -9.23 -8.23
CA TYR A 164 5.51 -8.12 -9.02
C TYR A 164 7.02 -7.96 -8.84
N GLN A 165 7.78 -8.15 -9.90
CA GLN A 165 9.25 -8.10 -9.87
C GLN A 165 9.81 -6.67 -9.81
N MET A 166 9.06 -5.71 -10.32
CA MET A 166 9.40 -4.29 -10.27
C MET A 166 8.16 -3.47 -9.92
N ARG A 167 8.35 -2.40 -9.18
CA ARG A 167 7.33 -1.41 -8.84
C ARG A 167 7.87 -0.01 -9.07
N LYS A 168 6.99 0.92 -9.41
CA LYS A 168 7.30 2.34 -9.51
C LYS A 168 6.27 3.13 -8.72
N LEU A 169 6.73 3.90 -7.74
CA LEU A 169 5.90 4.65 -6.81
C LEU A 169 6.09 6.14 -7.00
N TRP A 170 5.01 6.89 -6.87
CA TRP A 170 4.99 8.33 -6.67
C TRP A 170 4.68 8.62 -5.21
N VAL A 171 5.70 8.95 -4.43
CA VAL A 171 5.62 9.05 -2.96
C VAL A 171 5.58 10.51 -2.53
N ASP A 172 4.52 10.91 -1.84
CA ASP A 172 4.37 12.24 -1.24
C ASP A 172 5.55 12.55 -0.31
N LYS A 173 6.28 13.63 -0.62
CA LYS A 173 7.49 14.03 0.11
C LYS A 173 7.24 14.44 1.55
N SER A 174 6.02 14.87 1.88
CA SER A 174 5.67 15.35 3.21
C SER A 174 5.13 14.25 4.12
N ARG A 175 4.39 13.31 3.57
CA ARG A 175 3.65 12.27 4.31
C ARG A 175 4.24 10.87 4.16
N TYR A 176 5.14 10.65 3.20
CA TYR A 176 5.71 9.33 2.88
C TYR A 176 4.61 8.29 2.59
N ILE A 177 3.63 8.68 1.79
CA ILE A 177 2.55 7.82 1.29
C ILE A 177 2.65 7.76 -0.23
N PRO A 178 2.61 6.58 -0.85
CA PRO A 178 2.47 6.47 -2.29
C PRO A 178 1.09 7.00 -2.69
N LEU A 179 1.05 7.91 -3.67
CA LEU A 179 -0.20 8.40 -4.25
C LEU A 179 -0.57 7.64 -5.52
N LYS A 180 0.43 7.09 -6.18
CA LYS A 180 0.30 6.26 -7.38
C LYS A 180 1.36 5.18 -7.37
N GLU A 181 1.01 4.02 -7.91
CA GLU A 181 1.90 2.89 -8.06
C GLU A 181 1.67 2.19 -9.40
N GLU A 182 2.73 1.71 -10.01
CA GLU A 182 2.72 0.86 -11.20
C GLU A 182 3.49 -0.44 -10.90
N LEU A 183 2.86 -1.57 -11.20
CA LEU A 183 3.29 -2.91 -10.84
C LEU A 183 3.62 -3.70 -12.11
N TYR A 184 4.82 -4.23 -12.20
CA TYR A 184 5.36 -4.82 -13.40
C TYR A 184 5.76 -6.28 -13.22
N ALA A 185 5.56 -7.07 -14.28
CA ALA A 185 6.13 -8.40 -14.41
C ALA A 185 7.65 -8.35 -14.64
N LYS A 186 8.33 -9.48 -14.48
CA LYS A 186 9.76 -9.66 -14.81
C LYS A 186 10.12 -9.26 -16.25
N SER A 187 9.17 -9.37 -17.17
CA SER A 187 9.32 -8.96 -18.57
C SER A 187 9.25 -7.44 -18.81
N GLY A 188 9.03 -6.64 -17.77
CA GLY A 188 8.76 -5.21 -17.88
C GLY A 188 7.33 -4.86 -18.29
N LYS A 189 6.43 -5.86 -18.44
CA LYS A 189 5.04 -5.59 -18.78
C LYS A 189 4.30 -5.02 -17.56
N LEU A 190 3.65 -3.87 -17.75
CA LEU A 190 2.76 -3.28 -16.74
C LEU A 190 1.53 -4.19 -16.55
N LEU A 191 1.32 -4.64 -15.32
CA LEU A 191 0.23 -5.56 -14.95
C LEU A 191 -0.88 -4.83 -14.21
N LYS A 192 -0.54 -3.92 -13.30
CA LYS A 192 -1.51 -3.23 -12.45
C LYS A 192 -1.10 -1.78 -12.17
N LYS A 193 -2.09 -0.93 -11.96
CA LYS A 193 -1.93 0.43 -11.40
C LYS A 193 -2.73 0.54 -10.12
N THR A 194 -2.18 1.31 -9.19
CA THR A 194 -2.86 1.64 -7.94
C THR A 194 -2.80 3.14 -7.73
N GLU A 195 -3.91 3.73 -7.30
CA GLU A 195 -3.99 5.15 -6.92
C GLU A 195 -4.55 5.24 -5.51
N LEU A 196 -3.88 6.00 -4.64
CA LEU A 196 -4.26 6.21 -3.24
C LEU A 196 -4.73 7.64 -3.04
N SER A 197 -5.87 7.81 -2.41
CA SER A 197 -6.49 9.11 -2.18
C SER A 197 -7.19 9.19 -0.82
N ASN A 198 -7.74 10.37 -0.49
CA ASN A 198 -8.36 10.62 0.80
C ASN A 198 -7.43 10.29 1.96
N ILE A 199 -6.16 10.75 1.85
CA ILE A 199 -5.12 10.48 2.85
C ILE A 199 -5.48 11.19 4.16
N THR A 200 -5.68 10.42 5.22
CA THR A 200 -6.03 10.91 6.56
C THR A 200 -4.99 10.51 7.59
N LYS A 201 -4.94 11.25 8.70
CA LYS A 201 -3.99 10.99 9.77
C LYS A 201 -4.66 10.19 10.89
N HIS A 202 -4.05 9.06 11.27
CA HIS A 202 -4.47 8.19 12.36
C HIS A 202 -3.34 8.09 13.38
N GLY A 203 -3.43 8.85 14.48
CA GLY A 203 -2.32 8.98 15.44
C GLY A 203 -1.08 9.58 14.80
N SER A 204 0.01 8.82 14.75
CA SER A 204 1.26 9.19 14.07
C SER A 204 1.32 8.80 12.59
N ARG A 205 0.39 7.96 12.09
CA ARG A 205 0.38 7.35 10.75
C ARG A 205 -0.47 8.14 9.77
N TRP A 206 -0.07 8.16 8.52
CA TRP A 206 -0.92 8.57 7.40
C TRP A 206 -1.46 7.31 6.70
N TYR A 207 -2.74 7.30 6.34
CA TYR A 207 -3.36 6.15 5.70
C TYR A 207 -4.39 6.59 4.65
N PRO A 208 -4.50 5.88 3.50
CA PRO A 208 -5.46 6.20 2.46
C PRO A 208 -6.88 5.78 2.86
N GLY A 209 -7.83 6.69 2.72
CA GLY A 209 -9.26 6.38 2.85
C GLY A 209 -9.84 5.70 1.61
N LYS A 210 -9.13 5.80 0.47
CA LYS A 210 -9.53 5.13 -0.78
C LYS A 210 -8.30 4.69 -1.57
N ILE A 211 -8.36 3.46 -2.08
CA ILE A 211 -7.37 2.86 -2.97
C ILE A 211 -8.10 2.37 -4.22
N THR A 212 -7.66 2.80 -5.39
CA THR A 212 -8.20 2.35 -6.68
C THR A 212 -7.19 1.41 -7.33
N PHE A 213 -7.62 0.19 -7.63
CA PHE A 213 -6.83 -0.84 -8.32
C PHE A 213 -7.30 -0.97 -9.75
N LYS A 214 -6.36 -1.02 -10.69
CA LYS A 214 -6.64 -1.27 -12.10
C LYS A 214 -5.75 -2.39 -12.62
N ASP A 215 -6.34 -3.53 -12.90
CA ASP A 215 -5.69 -4.63 -13.65
C ASP A 215 -5.66 -4.24 -15.13
N MET A 216 -4.45 -4.08 -15.68
CA MET A 216 -4.23 -3.64 -17.06
C MET A 216 -4.63 -4.70 -18.10
N LEU A 217 -4.92 -5.92 -17.66
CA LEU A 217 -5.38 -7.02 -18.50
C LEU A 217 -6.92 -7.12 -18.56
N LYS A 218 -7.62 -6.33 -17.71
CA LYS A 218 -9.08 -6.34 -17.62
C LYS A 218 -9.70 -5.09 -18.22
N GLN A 219 -10.91 -5.25 -18.73
CA GLN A 219 -11.76 -4.12 -19.11
C GLN A 219 -12.49 -3.55 -17.89
N GLY A 220 -12.96 -2.31 -17.99
CA GLY A 220 -13.65 -1.60 -16.90
C GLY A 220 -12.77 -0.51 -16.27
N ALA A 221 -13.33 0.23 -15.34
CA ALA A 221 -12.68 1.37 -14.69
C ALA A 221 -11.82 0.97 -13.48
N GLY A 222 -11.81 -0.31 -13.12
CA GLY A 222 -11.04 -0.80 -11.96
C GLY A 222 -11.92 -1.11 -10.76
N THR A 223 -11.27 -1.24 -9.61
CA THR A 223 -11.91 -1.54 -8.33
C THR A 223 -11.48 -0.51 -7.29
N GLU A 224 -12.43 0.14 -6.64
CA GLU A 224 -12.17 1.04 -5.52
C GLU A 224 -12.32 0.29 -4.21
N PHE A 225 -11.32 0.38 -3.35
CA PHE A 225 -11.38 -0.06 -1.96
C PHE A 225 -11.50 1.18 -1.10
N ILE A 226 -12.61 1.31 -0.38
CA ILE A 226 -12.96 2.47 0.45
C ILE A 226 -12.93 2.03 1.90
N VAL A 227 -12.11 2.69 2.70
CA VAL A 227 -11.99 2.45 4.14
C VAL A 227 -13.03 3.27 4.86
N ASP A 228 -14.05 2.62 5.42
CA ASP A 228 -15.07 3.27 6.23
C ASP A 228 -14.57 3.49 7.67
N GLU A 229 -13.81 2.52 8.20
CA GLU A 229 -13.22 2.58 9.54
C GLU A 229 -11.90 1.82 9.56
N ILE A 230 -10.92 2.34 10.27
CA ILE A 230 -9.65 1.66 10.55
C ILE A 230 -9.22 1.92 12.00
N ILE A 231 -8.84 0.84 12.69
CA ILE A 231 -8.29 0.88 14.04
C ILE A 231 -6.98 0.12 14.03
N PHE A 232 -5.90 0.83 14.35
CA PHE A 232 -4.57 0.23 14.51
C PHE A 232 -4.36 -0.21 15.95
N ASP A 233 -3.48 -1.16 16.14
CA ASP A 233 -3.03 -1.66 17.45
C ASP A 233 -4.22 -2.15 18.31
N VAL A 234 -5.19 -2.80 17.67
CA VAL A 234 -6.40 -3.34 18.28
C VAL A 234 -6.13 -4.73 18.89
N GLU A 235 -6.75 -5.03 20.02
CA GLU A 235 -6.74 -6.38 20.57
C GLU A 235 -7.64 -7.31 19.75
N ILE A 236 -7.07 -8.41 19.22
CA ILE A 236 -7.78 -9.40 18.41
C ILE A 236 -7.97 -10.65 19.25
N PRO A 237 -9.24 -11.12 19.46
CA PRO A 237 -9.47 -12.38 20.16
C PRO A 237 -8.85 -13.57 19.42
N GLU A 238 -8.18 -14.47 20.15
CA GLU A 238 -7.43 -15.63 19.57
C GLU A 238 -8.27 -16.48 18.60
N HIS A 239 -9.59 -16.60 18.83
CA HIS A 239 -10.45 -17.40 17.97
C HIS A 239 -10.66 -16.79 16.58
N VAL A 240 -10.48 -15.47 16.40
CA VAL A 240 -10.71 -14.77 15.13
C VAL A 240 -9.69 -15.24 14.09
N LEU A 241 -8.42 -15.28 14.45
CA LEU A 241 -7.34 -15.72 13.57
C LEU A 241 -7.10 -17.24 13.70
N SER A 242 -8.18 -18.02 13.59
CA SER A 242 -8.11 -19.47 13.66
C SER A 242 -9.08 -20.13 12.68
N LYS A 243 -8.86 -21.42 12.36
CA LYS A 243 -9.80 -22.17 11.50
C LYS A 243 -11.19 -22.32 12.09
N ALA A 244 -11.37 -22.10 13.39
CA ALA A 244 -12.69 -22.13 14.03
C ALA A 244 -13.56 -20.95 13.57
N SER A 245 -12.96 -19.81 13.23
CA SER A 245 -13.70 -18.64 12.74
C SER A 245 -14.38 -18.84 11.37
N LEU A 246 -13.94 -19.84 10.59
CA LEU A 246 -14.54 -20.17 9.29
C LEU A 246 -15.90 -20.87 9.39
N ARG A 247 -16.35 -21.23 10.59
CA ARG A 247 -17.64 -21.92 10.79
C ARG A 247 -18.65 -21.08 11.54
#